data_c9f3de5c963fa9348c4ff57d7d54288c
#
_entry.id   c9f3de5c963fa9348c4ff57d7d54288c
#
_cell.length_a   1.000
_cell.length_b   1.000
_cell.length_c   1.000
_cell.angle_alpha   90.00
_cell.angle_beta   90.00
_cell.angle_gamma   90.00
#
_symmetry.space_group_name_H-M   'P 1'
#
loop_
_entity.id
_entity.type
_entity.pdbx_description
1 polymer ?
#
loop_
_entity_poly.entity_id
_entity_poly.type
_entity_poly.pdbx_seq_one_letter_code
_entity_poly.pdbx_strand_id
1 'polypeptide(L)' 'MNLNLELTDEQAYALAQFVKRCGWSEWRQNAVDDAEAYRMREAFAQLAKALKEGGYSPR' A
#
# COMPACT_ATOMS: atom_id res chain seq x y z
N MET A 1 8.05 5.91 12.60
CA MET A 1 7.74 7.09 11.80
C MET A 1 6.25 7.15 11.47
N ASN A 2 5.63 8.29 11.65
CA ASN A 2 4.22 8.50 11.32
C ASN A 2 4.10 9.44 10.12
N LEU A 3 3.22 9.07 9.20
CA LEU A 3 2.96 9.87 8.00
C LEU A 3 1.48 10.25 7.98
N ASN A 4 1.20 11.49 7.65
CA ASN A 4 -0.16 11.96 7.46
C ASN A 4 -0.40 12.23 5.98
N LEU A 5 -1.49 11.67 5.45
CA LEU A 5 -1.91 11.88 4.08
C LEU A 5 -3.31 12.45 4.05
N GLU A 6 -3.50 13.46 3.21
CA GLU A 6 -4.82 13.97 2.91
C GLU A 6 -5.22 13.50 1.52
N LEU A 7 -6.26 12.70 1.45
CA LEU A 7 -6.74 12.13 0.20
C LEU A 7 -8.23 12.39 0.07
N THR A 8 -8.67 12.64 -1.15
CA THR A 8 -10.11 12.60 -1.43
C THR A 8 -10.59 11.16 -1.31
N ASP A 9 -11.89 10.96 -1.16
CA ASP A 9 -12.46 9.62 -1.11
C ASP A 9 -12.11 8.82 -2.37
N GLU A 10 -12.15 9.46 -3.53
CA GLU A 10 -11.81 8.82 -4.80
C GLU A 10 -10.35 8.37 -4.82
N GLN A 11 -9.45 9.22 -4.32
CA GLN A 11 -8.02 8.89 -4.25
C GLN A 11 -7.78 7.75 -3.25
N ALA A 12 -8.45 7.77 -2.12
CA ALA A 12 -8.29 6.73 -1.10
C ALA A 12 -8.77 5.37 -1.62
N TYR A 13 -9.91 5.32 -2.31
CA TYR A 13 -10.39 4.08 -2.92
C TYR A 13 -9.46 3.59 -4.02
N ALA A 14 -8.96 4.49 -4.85
CA ALA A 14 -8.00 4.12 -5.91
C ALA A 14 -6.72 3.54 -5.31
N LEU A 15 -6.21 4.15 -4.24
CA LEU A 15 -5.03 3.66 -3.56
C LEU A 15 -5.28 2.28 -2.93
N ALA A 16 -6.43 2.09 -2.31
CA ALA A 16 -6.80 0.81 -1.73
C ALA A 16 -6.84 -0.29 -2.79
N GLN A 17 -7.36 0.01 -3.99
CA GLN A 17 -7.36 -0.93 -5.10
C GLN A 17 -5.94 -1.26 -5.57
N PHE A 18 -5.07 -0.26 -5.66
CA PHE A 18 -3.68 -0.46 -6.03
C PHE A 18 -2.97 -1.38 -5.04
N VAL A 19 -3.14 -1.10 -3.76
CA VAL A 19 -2.53 -1.90 -2.68
C VAL A 19 -2.99 -3.36 -2.77
N LYS A 20 -4.29 -3.57 -3.03
CA LYS A 20 -4.85 -4.93 -3.17
C LYS A 20 -4.25 -5.67 -4.36
N ARG A 21 -4.00 -4.97 -5.47
CA ARG A 21 -3.55 -5.58 -6.72
C ARG A 21 -2.04 -5.81 -6.77
N CYS A 22 -1.28 -5.18 -5.90
CA CYS A 22 0.16 -5.37 -5.85
C CYS A 22 0.52 -6.63 -5.10
N GLY A 23 1.53 -7.35 -5.61
CA GLY A 23 2.07 -8.53 -4.97
C GLY A 23 3.57 -8.55 -5.09
N TRP A 24 4.18 -9.71 -4.85
CA TRP A 24 5.63 -9.85 -4.86
C TRP A 24 6.26 -9.37 -6.18
N SER A 25 5.64 -9.68 -7.31
CA SER A 25 6.15 -9.32 -8.62
C SER A 25 6.33 -7.81 -8.75
N GLU A 26 5.32 -7.03 -8.34
CA GLU A 26 5.37 -5.58 -8.41
C GLU A 26 6.42 -5.01 -7.46
N TRP A 27 6.48 -5.51 -6.23
CA TRP A 27 7.48 -5.04 -5.27
C TRP A 27 8.89 -5.36 -5.75
N ARG A 28 9.11 -6.59 -6.23
CA ARG A 28 10.44 -7.02 -6.67
C ARG A 28 10.91 -6.23 -7.88
N GLN A 29 10.03 -5.94 -8.83
CA GLN A 29 10.36 -5.16 -10.01
C GLN A 29 10.80 -3.73 -9.67
N ASN A 30 10.26 -3.17 -8.60
CA ASN A 30 10.52 -1.80 -8.20
C ASN A 30 11.58 -1.69 -7.11
N ALA A 31 12.14 -2.81 -6.67
CA ALA A 31 13.16 -2.85 -5.63
C ALA A 31 14.54 -3.11 -6.25
N VAL A 32 15.57 -2.57 -5.61
CA VAL A 32 16.94 -2.79 -6.06
C VAL A 32 17.43 -4.19 -5.71
N ASP A 33 16.84 -4.79 -4.66
CA ASP A 33 17.19 -6.14 -4.22
C ASP A 33 16.00 -6.75 -3.45
N ASP A 34 16.16 -8.00 -3.04
CA ASP A 34 15.11 -8.71 -2.31
C ASP A 34 14.81 -8.08 -0.95
N ALA A 35 15.83 -7.58 -0.26
CA ALA A 35 15.64 -6.95 1.05
C ALA A 35 14.71 -5.74 0.94
N GLU A 36 14.90 -4.92 -0.09
CA GLU A 36 14.03 -3.77 -0.32
C GLU A 36 12.61 -4.20 -0.68
N ALA A 37 12.48 -5.26 -1.47
CA ALA A 37 11.16 -5.79 -1.83
C ALA A 37 10.39 -6.27 -0.58
N TYR A 38 11.06 -6.90 0.38
CA TYR A 38 10.44 -7.30 1.63
C TYR A 38 10.00 -6.08 2.46
N ARG A 39 10.80 -5.01 2.46
CA ARG A 39 10.41 -3.77 3.13
C ARG A 39 9.20 -3.12 2.49
N MET A 40 9.11 -3.18 1.18
CA MET A 40 7.92 -2.70 0.44
C MET A 40 6.68 -3.48 0.84
N ARG A 41 6.80 -4.81 0.93
CA ARG A 41 5.71 -5.68 1.37
C ARG A 41 5.22 -5.29 2.76
N GLU A 42 6.13 -5.08 3.69
CA GLU A 42 5.80 -4.66 5.05
C GLU A 42 5.12 -3.29 5.07
N ALA A 43 5.62 -2.35 4.27
CA ALA A 43 5.05 -1.02 4.17
C ALA A 43 3.63 -1.06 3.59
N PHE A 44 3.41 -1.89 2.56
CA PHE A 44 2.08 -2.06 1.97
C PHE A 44 1.09 -2.66 2.97
N ALA A 45 1.55 -3.56 3.84
CA ALA A 45 0.70 -4.11 4.89
C ALA A 45 0.23 -3.02 5.86
N GLN A 46 1.12 -2.10 6.23
CA GLN A 46 0.77 -0.97 7.08
C GLN A 46 -0.18 -0.01 6.37
N LEU A 47 0.08 0.24 5.10
CA LEU A 47 -0.77 1.11 4.30
C LEU A 47 -2.18 0.53 4.16
N ALA A 48 -2.29 -0.76 3.88
CA ALA A 48 -3.58 -1.45 3.78
C ALA A 48 -4.35 -1.37 5.10
N LYS A 49 -3.65 -1.54 6.22
CA LYS A 49 -4.24 -1.42 7.55
C LYS A 49 -4.79 0.00 7.80
N ALA A 50 -4.00 1.01 7.45
CA ALA A 50 -4.40 2.41 7.64
C ALA A 50 -5.62 2.75 6.79
N LEU A 51 -5.65 2.29 5.54
CA LEU A 51 -6.80 2.51 4.65
C LEU A 51 -8.04 1.82 5.19
N LYS A 52 -7.93 0.59 5.67
CA LYS A 52 -9.04 -0.15 6.25
C LYS A 52 -9.58 0.56 7.49
N GLU A 53 -8.71 1.04 8.36
CA GLU A 53 -9.11 1.79 9.56
C GLU A 53 -9.83 3.08 9.19
N GLY A 54 -9.48 3.69 8.05
CA GLY A 54 -10.15 4.86 7.53
C GLY A 54 -11.45 4.57 6.78
N GLY A 55 -11.83 3.29 6.67
CA GLY A 55 -13.07 2.89 6.00
C GLY A 55 -12.91 2.58 4.50
N TYR A 56 -11.69 2.49 4.00
CA TYR A 56 -11.43 2.27 2.58
C TYR A 56 -10.92 0.85 2.34
N SER A 57 -11.84 -0.10 2.36
CA SER A 57 -11.52 -1.50 2.06
C SER A 57 -11.63 -1.76 0.56
N PRO A 58 -10.70 -2.55 -0.04
CA PRO A 58 -10.81 -2.92 -1.45
C PRO A 58 -12.05 -3.78 -1.68
N ARG A 59 -12.63 -3.63 -2.84
CA ARG A 59 -13.80 -4.41 -3.27
C ARG A 59 -13.40 -5.51 -4.22
#